data_111bfca2d3a1b1c1f37cb30ae0b2cb07
#
_entry.id   111bfca2d3a1b1c1f37cb30ae0b2cb07
#
_cell.length_a   1.000
_cell.length_b   1.000
_cell.length_c   1.000
_cell.angle_alpha   90.00
_cell.angle_beta   90.00
_cell.angle_gamma   90.00
#
_symmetry.space_group_name_H-M   'P 1'
#
loop_
_entity.id
_entity.type
_entity.pdbx_description
1 polymer ?
#
loop_
_entity_poly.entity_id
_entity_poly.type
_entity_poly.pdbx_seq_one_letter_code
_entity_poly.pdbx_strand_id
1 'polypeptide(L)'
;MIEKYFFHRIKAEGSVFNKGIEIHDNLDSAIRAFYGYWTYAYNNPQSPDVTFVSCRITDPAGAVVGKYDMTWLKNGTGNKFFMHYIRHDGDSFAKNIDIFDDFDAAKSDFGAQMAYGYENPNHPNVDFVSCQITDMSGHTLEPYNDTWSAQEPEPNEE
;
A
#
# COMPACT_ATOMS: atom_id res chain seq x y z
N MET A 1 -6.13 5.11 -18.25
CA MET A 1 -5.23 4.39 -17.34
C MET A 1 -4.62 5.35 -16.34
N ILE A 2 -4.52 4.90 -15.10
CA ILE A 2 -3.93 5.72 -14.05
C ILE A 2 -2.42 5.65 -14.18
N GLU A 3 -1.76 6.81 -14.18
CA GLU A 3 -0.31 6.90 -14.31
C GLU A 3 0.24 7.56 -13.07
N LYS A 4 0.21 6.83 -11.98
CA LYS A 4 0.64 7.32 -10.69
C LYS A 4 1.55 6.31 -10.05
N TYR A 5 2.29 6.74 -9.05
CA TYR A 5 3.08 5.86 -8.20
C TYR A 5 2.59 6.03 -6.78
N PHE A 6 2.55 4.94 -6.04
CA PHE A 6 1.99 4.92 -4.71
C PHE A 6 3.08 4.58 -3.72
N PHE A 7 3.29 5.47 -2.75
CA PHE A 7 4.27 5.26 -1.71
C PHE A 7 3.54 4.85 -0.44
N HIS A 8 3.76 3.60 -0.02
CA HIS A 8 3.16 3.03 1.18
C HIS A 8 4.15 3.19 2.33
N ARG A 9 3.72 3.81 3.41
CA ARG A 9 4.59 4.05 4.54
C ARG A 9 3.93 3.63 5.84
N ILE A 10 4.70 2.96 6.69
CA ILE A 10 4.24 2.54 8.02
C ILE A 10 5.40 2.78 8.97
N LYS A 11 5.11 3.36 10.12
CA LYS A 11 6.09 3.60 11.15
C LYS A 11 5.43 3.36 12.50
N ALA A 12 6.12 2.71 13.41
CA ALA A 12 5.61 2.51 14.77
C ALA A 12 6.56 3.15 15.77
N GLU A 13 5.96 3.86 16.72
CA GLU A 13 6.67 4.39 17.88
C GLU A 13 5.96 3.85 19.11
N GLY A 14 6.55 2.83 19.74
CA GLY A 14 5.83 2.11 20.77
C GLY A 14 4.65 1.40 20.18
N SER A 15 3.46 1.67 20.72
CA SER A 15 2.24 1.06 20.22
C SER A 15 1.48 1.96 19.24
N VAL A 16 2.05 3.12 18.91
CA VAL A 16 1.39 4.07 18.02
C VAL A 16 1.92 3.90 16.61
N PHE A 17 1.01 3.70 15.66
CA PHE A 17 1.35 3.54 14.25
C PHE A 17 1.00 4.81 13.49
N ASN A 18 1.93 5.24 12.64
CA ASN A 18 1.70 6.29 11.66
C ASN A 18 1.82 5.64 10.29
N LYS A 19 0.78 5.74 9.48
CA LYS A 19 0.76 5.01 8.22
C LYS A 19 -0.09 5.74 7.21
N GLY A 20 0.17 5.46 5.94
CA GLY A 20 -0.61 6.03 4.86
C GLY A 20 -0.03 5.65 3.52
N ILE A 21 -0.74 6.05 2.48
CA ILE A 21 -0.31 5.86 1.12
C ILE A 21 -0.34 7.22 0.44
N GLU A 22 0.79 7.63 -0.12
CA GLU A 22 0.91 8.90 -0.84
C GLU A 22 0.90 8.63 -2.33
N ILE A 23 0.28 9.51 -3.06
CA ILE A 23 0.17 9.37 -4.50
C ILE A 23 1.08 10.39 -5.16
N HIS A 24 1.94 9.90 -6.04
CA HIS A 24 2.92 10.74 -6.72
C HIS A 24 2.73 10.66 -8.23
N ASP A 25 2.94 11.79 -8.89
CA ASP A 25 2.76 11.87 -10.34
C ASP A 25 3.92 11.24 -11.10
N ASN A 26 5.08 11.13 -10.46
CA ASN A 26 6.24 10.53 -11.11
C ASN A 26 7.06 9.76 -10.10
N LEU A 27 7.91 8.89 -10.64
CA LEU A 27 8.70 8.00 -9.79
C LEU A 27 9.74 8.74 -8.97
N ASP A 28 10.35 9.78 -9.52
CA ASP A 28 11.38 10.52 -8.78
C ASP A 28 10.82 11.11 -7.49
N SER A 29 9.61 11.66 -7.55
CA SER A 29 8.95 12.21 -6.38
C SER A 29 8.68 11.13 -5.35
N ALA A 30 8.21 9.97 -5.79
CA ALA A 30 7.95 8.85 -4.89
C ALA A 30 9.23 8.34 -4.24
N ILE A 31 10.32 8.28 -5.00
CA ILE A 31 11.61 7.84 -4.46
C ILE A 31 12.12 8.80 -3.40
N ARG A 32 11.98 10.10 -3.62
CA ARG A 32 12.38 11.09 -2.62
C ARG A 32 11.58 10.93 -1.33
N ALA A 33 10.28 10.69 -1.46
CA ALA A 33 9.44 10.45 -0.28
C ALA A 33 9.85 9.18 0.44
N PHE A 34 10.15 8.13 -0.33
CA PHE A 34 10.60 6.85 0.22
C PHE A 34 11.83 7.03 1.09
N TYR A 35 12.87 7.64 0.55
CA TYR A 35 14.11 7.76 1.31
C TYR A 35 14.00 8.79 2.44
N GLY A 36 13.17 9.81 2.27
CA GLY A 36 12.91 10.74 3.36
C GLY A 36 12.28 10.05 4.55
N TYR A 37 11.34 9.16 4.30
CA TYR A 37 10.68 8.44 5.38
C TYR A 37 11.57 7.33 5.94
N TRP A 38 12.39 6.71 5.11
CA TRP A 38 13.26 5.61 5.54
C TRP A 38 14.30 6.06 6.56
N THR A 39 14.56 7.37 6.66
CA THR A 39 15.52 7.86 7.66
C THR A 39 15.12 7.58 9.09
N TYR A 40 13.84 7.28 9.36
CA TYR A 40 13.41 6.91 10.70
C TYR A 40 13.93 5.55 11.16
N ALA A 41 14.43 4.72 10.23
CA ALA A 41 14.84 3.35 10.55
C ALA A 41 16.24 3.30 11.16
N TYR A 42 16.65 2.11 11.57
CA TYR A 42 18.00 1.77 12.01
C TYR A 42 18.43 2.52 13.25
N ASN A 43 17.52 2.64 14.24
CA ASN A 43 17.86 3.27 15.52
C ASN A 43 18.38 4.69 15.33
N ASN A 44 17.75 5.43 14.47
CA ASN A 44 18.11 6.82 14.21
C ASN A 44 18.07 7.60 15.53
N PRO A 45 19.20 8.22 15.96
CA PRO A 45 19.21 8.92 17.24
C PRO A 45 18.27 10.10 17.33
N GLN A 46 17.81 10.62 16.19
CA GLN A 46 16.82 11.70 16.21
C GLN A 46 15.39 11.16 16.32
N SER A 47 15.22 9.86 16.26
CA SER A 47 13.91 9.21 16.37
C SER A 47 14.08 7.93 17.19
N PRO A 48 14.47 8.06 18.47
CA PRO A 48 14.89 6.89 19.25
C PRO A 48 13.74 5.94 19.60
N ASP A 49 12.50 6.43 19.55
CA ASP A 49 11.36 5.60 19.93
C ASP A 49 10.78 4.82 18.79
N VAL A 50 11.29 4.99 17.57
CA VAL A 50 10.79 4.25 16.41
C VAL A 50 11.29 2.82 16.49
N THR A 51 10.35 1.88 16.38
CA THR A 51 10.64 0.45 16.46
C THR A 51 10.38 -0.30 15.16
N PHE A 52 9.73 0.32 14.19
CA PHE A 52 9.35 -0.34 12.95
C PHE A 52 9.17 0.70 11.86
N VAL A 53 9.74 0.43 10.70
CA VAL A 53 9.54 1.27 9.50
C VAL A 53 9.39 0.33 8.30
N SER A 54 8.37 0.58 7.51
CA SER A 54 8.17 -0.18 6.27
C SER A 54 7.80 0.81 5.17
N CYS A 55 8.51 0.73 4.07
CA CYS A 55 8.32 1.63 2.93
C CYS A 55 8.28 0.82 1.65
N ARG A 56 7.38 1.18 0.76
CA ARG A 56 7.20 0.45 -0.49
C ARG A 56 6.63 1.39 -1.55
N ILE A 57 7.08 1.23 -2.78
CA ILE A 57 6.49 1.95 -3.92
C ILE A 57 5.86 0.92 -4.85
N THR A 58 4.61 1.14 -5.20
CA THR A 58 3.92 0.30 -6.18
C THR A 58 3.47 1.15 -7.36
N ASP A 59 3.19 0.47 -8.48
CA ASP A 59 2.72 1.11 -9.70
C ASP A 59 1.23 0.78 -9.92
N PRO A 60 0.63 1.29 -10.98
CA PRO A 60 -0.80 1.01 -11.21
C PRO A 60 -1.14 -0.43 -11.53
N ALA A 61 -0.16 -1.26 -11.83
CA ALA A 61 -0.40 -2.70 -11.98
C ALA A 61 -0.36 -3.43 -10.65
N GLY A 62 -0.05 -2.72 -9.56
CA GLY A 62 0.05 -3.34 -8.24
C GLY A 62 1.40 -3.94 -7.96
N ALA A 63 2.36 -3.75 -8.85
CA ALA A 63 3.69 -4.33 -8.70
C ALA A 63 4.60 -3.40 -7.91
N VAL A 64 5.47 -3.98 -7.10
CA VAL A 64 6.52 -3.23 -6.44
C VAL A 64 7.50 -2.72 -7.48
N VAL A 65 7.86 -1.45 -7.38
CA VAL A 65 8.75 -0.82 -8.34
C VAL A 65 10.19 -1.06 -7.92
N GLY A 66 10.92 -1.87 -8.71
CA GLY A 66 12.33 -2.10 -8.51
C GLY A 66 12.68 -2.54 -7.09
N LYS A 67 13.61 -1.85 -6.47
CA LYS A 67 14.10 -2.20 -5.14
C LYS A 67 13.44 -1.40 -4.02
N TYR A 68 12.39 -0.66 -4.32
CA TYR A 68 11.79 0.24 -3.34
C TYR A 68 10.77 -0.49 -2.48
N ASP A 69 11.28 -1.37 -1.62
CA ASP A 69 10.49 -2.21 -0.71
C ASP A 69 11.42 -2.61 0.43
N MET A 70 11.38 -1.84 1.52
CA MET A 70 12.32 -2.02 2.63
C MET A 70 11.56 -1.98 3.95
N THR A 71 11.94 -2.86 4.86
CA THR A 71 11.30 -2.97 6.17
C THR A 71 12.38 -3.17 7.22
N TRP A 72 12.24 -2.46 8.33
CA TRP A 72 13.13 -2.57 9.48
C TRP A 72 12.29 -2.74 10.73
N LEU A 73 12.64 -3.73 11.56
CA LEU A 73 11.99 -3.98 12.83
C LEU A 73 13.08 -4.05 13.89
N LYS A 74 12.94 -3.26 14.95
CA LYS A 74 14.03 -3.07 15.90
C LYS A 74 14.35 -4.32 16.69
N ASN A 75 13.33 -4.96 17.24
CA ASN A 75 13.53 -6.13 18.09
C ASN A 75 12.44 -7.15 17.84
N GLY A 76 12.85 -8.39 17.70
CA GLY A 76 11.93 -9.51 17.68
C GLY A 76 11.07 -9.57 16.44
N THR A 77 9.95 -10.25 16.57
CA THR A 77 9.01 -10.42 15.49
C THR A 77 7.74 -9.65 15.83
N GLY A 78 7.21 -8.99 14.83
CA GLY A 78 5.94 -8.31 14.98
C GLY A 78 4.79 -9.24 14.73
N ASN A 79 3.61 -8.86 15.22
CA ASN A 79 2.43 -9.69 15.09
C ASN A 79 1.24 -8.96 14.46
N LYS A 80 1.50 -7.90 13.73
CA LYS A 80 0.45 -7.14 13.07
C LYS A 80 0.38 -7.48 11.60
N PHE A 81 -0.79 -7.27 11.02
CA PHE A 81 -1.01 -7.41 9.58
C PHE A 81 -1.52 -6.09 9.06
N PHE A 82 -1.07 -5.72 7.87
CA PHE A 82 -1.39 -4.43 7.28
C PHE A 82 -2.11 -4.67 5.96
N MET A 83 -3.31 -4.09 5.84
CA MET A 83 -4.07 -4.18 4.59
C MET A 83 -3.99 -2.84 3.89
N HIS A 84 -3.27 -2.81 2.79
CA HIS A 84 -3.07 -1.62 1.97
C HIS A 84 -4.16 -1.58 0.93
N TYR A 85 -4.90 -0.49 0.86
CA TYR A 85 -5.88 -0.38 -0.21
C TYR A 85 -5.78 0.97 -0.89
N ILE A 86 -6.00 0.94 -2.21
CA ILE A 86 -6.07 2.13 -3.05
C ILE A 86 -7.25 1.93 -3.97
N ARG A 87 -8.13 2.93 -4.03
CA ARG A 87 -9.28 2.89 -4.90
C ARG A 87 -9.40 4.24 -5.59
N HIS A 88 -9.67 4.22 -6.88
CA HIS A 88 -9.91 5.44 -7.65
C HIS A 88 -11.36 5.45 -8.11
N ASP A 89 -12.03 6.57 -7.91
CA ASP A 89 -13.45 6.71 -8.15
C ASP A 89 -13.66 8.06 -8.82
N GLY A 90 -13.67 8.07 -10.14
CA GLY A 90 -13.71 9.32 -10.88
C GLY A 90 -12.43 10.08 -10.73
N ASP A 91 -12.47 11.20 -9.98
CA ASP A 91 -11.30 12.04 -9.79
C ASP A 91 -10.66 11.87 -8.43
N SER A 92 -11.19 11.00 -7.60
CA SER A 92 -10.78 10.88 -6.21
C SER A 92 -10.11 9.56 -5.92
N PHE A 93 -9.13 9.60 -5.01
CA PHE A 93 -8.52 8.39 -4.46
C PHE A 93 -8.96 8.21 -3.02
N ALA A 94 -9.34 6.98 -2.68
CA ALA A 94 -9.47 6.56 -1.30
C ALA A 94 -8.34 5.57 -1.05
N LYS A 95 -7.54 5.81 -0.03
CA LYS A 95 -6.40 4.95 0.23
C LYS A 95 -6.03 5.04 1.69
N ASN A 96 -5.56 3.93 2.21
CA ASN A 96 -5.05 3.88 3.58
C ASN A 96 -4.41 2.51 3.79
N ILE A 97 -3.85 2.35 4.97
CA ILE A 97 -3.33 1.07 5.44
C ILE A 97 -4.04 0.78 6.76
N ASP A 98 -4.80 -0.30 6.79
CA ASP A 98 -5.51 -0.72 7.99
C ASP A 98 -4.67 -1.75 8.73
N ILE A 99 -4.67 -1.67 10.06
CA ILE A 99 -3.82 -2.50 10.90
C ILE A 99 -4.69 -3.50 11.64
N PHE A 100 -4.31 -4.77 11.58
CA PHE A 100 -5.08 -5.84 12.22
C PHE A 100 -4.18 -6.70 13.08
N ASP A 101 -4.75 -7.22 14.16
CA ASP A 101 -4.05 -8.13 15.06
C ASP A 101 -4.07 -9.57 14.54
N ASP A 102 -5.03 -9.91 13.70
CA ASP A 102 -5.08 -11.26 13.17
C ASP A 102 -5.30 -11.24 11.66
N PHE A 103 -4.87 -12.32 11.04
CA PHE A 103 -4.88 -12.43 9.59
C PHE A 103 -6.30 -12.54 9.04
N ASP A 104 -7.19 -13.21 9.77
CA ASP A 104 -8.57 -13.38 9.27
C ASP A 104 -9.27 -12.04 9.14
N ALA A 105 -9.04 -11.12 10.08
CA ALA A 105 -9.63 -9.79 9.99
C ALA A 105 -9.06 -9.04 8.79
N ALA A 106 -7.76 -9.17 8.54
CA ALA A 106 -7.15 -8.51 7.38
C ALA A 106 -7.72 -9.07 6.08
N LYS A 107 -7.94 -10.40 6.02
CA LYS A 107 -8.51 -11.01 4.82
C LYS A 107 -9.94 -10.52 4.58
N SER A 108 -10.73 -10.37 5.63
CA SER A 108 -12.08 -9.85 5.47
C SER A 108 -12.07 -8.44 4.89
N ASP A 109 -11.16 -7.60 5.38
CA ASP A 109 -11.04 -6.24 4.88
C ASP A 109 -10.58 -6.24 3.42
N PHE A 110 -9.63 -7.13 3.09
CA PHE A 110 -9.16 -7.27 1.71
C PHE A 110 -10.33 -7.59 0.77
N GLY A 111 -11.15 -8.56 1.14
CA GLY A 111 -12.29 -8.92 0.31
C GLY A 111 -13.30 -7.80 0.17
N ALA A 112 -13.55 -7.08 1.26
CA ALA A 112 -14.49 -5.96 1.23
C ALA A 112 -14.00 -4.85 0.31
N GLN A 113 -12.70 -4.55 0.33
CA GLN A 113 -12.17 -3.50 -0.53
C GLN A 113 -12.11 -3.95 -2.00
N MET A 114 -11.73 -5.20 -2.25
CA MET A 114 -11.69 -5.67 -3.64
C MET A 114 -13.09 -5.76 -4.24
N ALA A 115 -14.12 -5.85 -3.43
CA ALA A 115 -15.48 -5.90 -3.94
C ALA A 115 -15.89 -4.61 -4.66
N TYR A 116 -15.20 -3.51 -4.44
CA TYR A 116 -15.46 -2.29 -5.20
C TYR A 116 -15.03 -2.41 -6.67
N GLY A 117 -14.18 -3.36 -6.97
CA GLY A 117 -13.64 -3.53 -8.32
C GLY A 117 -14.48 -4.46 -9.16
N TYR A 118 -13.89 -4.89 -10.26
CA TYR A 118 -14.48 -5.87 -11.17
C TYR A 118 -15.82 -5.40 -11.73
N GLU A 119 -15.90 -4.08 -12.00
CA GLU A 119 -17.09 -3.48 -12.61
C GLU A 119 -18.35 -3.75 -11.79
N ASN A 120 -18.21 -3.59 -10.47
CA ASN A 120 -19.33 -3.79 -9.56
C ASN A 120 -20.42 -2.79 -9.88
N PRO A 121 -21.65 -3.24 -10.21
CA PRO A 121 -22.72 -2.31 -10.57
C PRO A 121 -23.15 -1.38 -9.42
N ASN A 122 -22.85 -1.74 -8.19
CA ASN A 122 -23.12 -0.86 -7.04
C ASN A 122 -22.10 0.26 -6.91
N HIS A 123 -20.99 0.18 -7.65
CA HIS A 123 -19.94 1.18 -7.62
C HIS A 123 -19.45 1.45 -9.03
N PRO A 124 -20.32 2.02 -9.87
CA PRO A 124 -20.02 2.11 -11.31
C PRO A 124 -18.89 3.08 -11.66
N ASN A 125 -18.57 4.01 -10.76
CA ASN A 125 -17.53 4.99 -11.04
C ASN A 125 -16.15 4.55 -10.61
N VAL A 126 -16.03 3.40 -9.96
CA VAL A 126 -14.72 2.89 -9.54
C VAL A 126 -14.04 2.30 -10.76
N ASP A 127 -12.82 2.78 -11.04
CA ASP A 127 -12.06 2.31 -12.19
C ASP A 127 -10.71 1.70 -11.81
N PHE A 128 -10.40 1.63 -10.53
CA PHE A 128 -9.13 1.06 -10.08
C PHE A 128 -9.24 0.66 -8.61
N VAL A 129 -8.83 -0.56 -8.29
CA VAL A 129 -8.73 -1.04 -6.92
C VAL A 129 -7.44 -1.85 -6.80
N SER A 130 -6.66 -1.57 -5.78
CA SER A 130 -5.44 -2.33 -5.51
C SER A 130 -5.35 -2.60 -4.02
N CYS A 131 -5.20 -3.86 -3.65
CA CYS A 131 -5.14 -4.27 -2.26
C CYS A 131 -4.04 -5.27 -2.05
N GLN A 132 -3.34 -5.16 -0.93
CA GLN A 132 -2.37 -6.18 -0.55
C GLN A 132 -2.26 -6.24 0.95
N ILE A 133 -1.96 -7.44 1.46
CA ILE A 133 -1.73 -7.65 2.88
C ILE A 133 -0.25 -7.91 3.08
N THR A 134 0.36 -7.18 4.01
CA THR A 134 1.76 -7.40 4.37
C THR A 134 1.86 -7.68 5.86
N ASP A 135 3.00 -8.25 6.27
CA ASP A 135 3.28 -8.50 7.68
C ASP A 135 4.42 -7.60 8.16
N MET A 136 4.83 -7.78 9.40
CA MET A 136 5.87 -6.91 9.97
C MET A 136 7.28 -7.29 9.54
N SER A 137 7.42 -8.32 8.71
CA SER A 137 8.67 -8.58 8.01
C SER A 137 8.71 -7.92 6.64
N GLY A 138 7.62 -7.28 6.24
CA GLY A 138 7.53 -6.64 4.95
C GLY A 138 7.12 -7.56 3.83
N HIS A 139 6.78 -8.81 4.13
CA HIS A 139 6.37 -9.76 3.10
C HIS A 139 4.93 -9.51 2.70
N THR A 140 4.66 -9.62 1.41
CA THR A 140 3.29 -9.66 0.91
C THR A 140 2.76 -11.09 1.08
N LEU A 141 1.59 -11.21 1.68
CA LEU A 141 1.02 -12.52 2.00
C LEU A 141 0.15 -12.99 0.83
N GLU A 142 0.74 -13.79 -0.04
CA GLU A 142 0.03 -14.31 -1.18
C GLU A 142 -1.03 -15.30 -0.74
N PRO A 143 -2.19 -15.35 -1.39
CA PRO A 143 -2.54 -14.63 -2.63
C PRO A 143 -3.20 -13.26 -2.41
N TYR A 144 -3.04 -12.64 -1.25
CA TYR A 144 -3.72 -11.40 -0.91
C TYR A 144 -2.95 -10.21 -1.45
N ASN A 145 -2.89 -10.14 -2.78
CA ASN A 145 -2.23 -9.09 -3.54
C ASN A 145 -2.93 -9.05 -4.89
N ASP A 146 -3.87 -8.14 -5.04
CA ASP A 146 -4.71 -8.11 -6.23
C ASP A 146 -4.93 -6.67 -6.66
N THR A 147 -4.95 -6.45 -7.96
CA THR A 147 -5.16 -5.15 -8.53
C THR A 147 -6.08 -5.30 -9.73
N TRP A 148 -7.08 -4.44 -9.79
CA TRP A 148 -8.02 -4.42 -10.90
C TRP A 148 -8.11 -3.02 -11.46
N SER A 149 -8.10 -2.90 -12.78
CA SER A 149 -8.34 -1.65 -13.48
C SER A 149 -9.45 -1.87 -14.49
N ALA A 150 -10.32 -0.88 -14.61
CA ALA A 150 -11.36 -0.95 -15.62
C ALA A 150 -10.72 -0.98 -16.99
N GLN A 151 -11.27 -1.81 -17.86
CA GLN A 151 -10.78 -1.91 -19.22
C GLN A 151 -11.11 -0.63 -19.96
N GLU A 152 -10.11 -0.06 -20.59
CA GLU A 152 -10.36 1.04 -21.51
C GLU A 152 -10.68 0.45 -22.87
N PRO A 153 -11.54 1.11 -23.64
CA PRO A 153 -11.76 0.63 -25.00
C PRO A 153 -10.43 0.61 -25.73
N GLU A 154 -10.18 -0.48 -26.43
CA GLU A 154 -8.93 -0.58 -27.14
C GLU A 154 -8.93 0.36 -28.31
N PRO A 155 -7.88 1.15 -28.47
CA PRO A 155 -7.81 2.03 -29.62
C PRO A 155 -7.58 1.23 -30.88
N ASN A 156 -8.26 1.61 -31.92
CA ASN A 156 -8.01 1.04 -33.24
C ASN A 156 -8.18 -0.44 -33.28
N GLU A 157 -9.23 -0.89 -32.71
CA GLU A 157 -9.50 -2.29 -32.73
C GLU A 157 -9.68 -2.84 -34.09
N GLU A 158 -10.13 -2.03 -34.97
CA GLU A 158 -10.37 -2.48 -36.33
C GLU A 158 -9.20 -2.29 -37.22
#